data_6ac4ce736b25e118c1a02348d9f678cf
#
_entry.id   6ac4ce736b25e118c1a02348d9f678cf
#
_cell.length_a   1.000
_cell.length_b   1.000
_cell.length_c   1.000
_cell.angle_alpha   90.00
_cell.angle_beta   90.00
_cell.angle_gamma   90.00
#
_symmetry.space_group_name_H-M   'P 1'
#
loop_
_entity.id
_entity.type
_entity.pdbx_description
1 polymer ?
#
loop_
_entity_poly.entity_id
_entity_poly.type
_entity_poly.pdbx_seq_one_letter_code
_entity_poly.pdbx_strand_id
1 'polypeptide(L)'
;MRPDLFEAPDYYNIDDLLSEEHKLVRDAARQWVKRNVSPIIEEYAQKAEFPKQIIGGLAEIGAFGPYIPETYGGAGLDQISYGLIMQEIERGDSGVRSTASVQSSLVMYPIYAYGTEEQRKKYLPKLASGEWMGCFGLTEPNHGSNPSGMETKYKDMGDHYLLNGAKLWISNSPFADIAVVWAKNEEGRIHGLLVERGMEGFSTPETHNKWSLRASATGELIFDNVKVPKENLLPNKTGLGAPLGCLDSARYGIAWGAIGAAMDCYDTALRYAMERVQFGKPIAAFQLQQKKLAEMITEITKAQLLALRLGQLKNEGRATTAQISMAKRNNVEMAINIAREARQVLGGMGITGEYSIMRHMMNLE
;
A
#
# COMPACT_ATOMS: atom_id res chain seq x y z
N MET A 1 8.26 -27.25 7.16
CA MET A 1 8.35 -25.78 7.38
C MET A 1 8.95 -25.23 6.09
N ARG A 2 8.27 -24.32 5.38
CA ARG A 2 8.86 -23.70 4.18
C ARG A 2 10.16 -23.00 4.58
N PRO A 3 11.24 -23.11 3.80
CA PRO A 3 12.48 -22.41 4.10
C PRO A 3 12.23 -20.91 4.16
N ASP A 4 13.00 -20.20 4.96
CA ASP A 4 12.96 -18.74 5.02
C ASP A 4 13.50 -18.17 3.70
N LEU A 5 12.62 -17.46 2.95
CA LEU A 5 12.92 -16.95 1.62
C LEU A 5 13.29 -15.45 1.61
N PHE A 6 13.42 -14.81 2.78
CA PHE A 6 13.67 -13.37 2.87
C PHE A 6 15.18 -13.02 2.96
N GLU A 7 15.99 -13.62 2.12
CA GLU A 7 17.47 -13.48 2.17
C GLU A 7 18.08 -13.09 0.82
N ALA A 8 17.50 -12.09 0.14
CA ALA A 8 18.11 -11.58 -1.09
C ALA A 8 19.52 -11.05 -0.80
N PRO A 9 20.54 -11.41 -1.61
CA PRO A 9 21.90 -10.95 -1.39
C PRO A 9 22.05 -9.45 -1.65
N ASP A 10 22.76 -8.77 -0.75
CA ASP A 10 23.08 -7.34 -0.86
C ASP A 10 24.51 -7.14 -1.38
N TYR A 11 24.67 -7.22 -2.70
CA TYR A 11 25.98 -7.09 -3.36
C TYR A 11 26.59 -5.68 -3.30
N TYR A 12 25.79 -4.67 -3.01
CA TYR A 12 26.23 -3.27 -2.97
C TYR A 12 26.34 -2.71 -1.55
N ASN A 13 26.17 -3.58 -0.53
CA ASN A 13 26.18 -3.19 0.87
C ASN A 13 25.26 -2.00 1.14
N ILE A 14 24.03 -2.07 0.63
CA ILE A 14 23.01 -1.01 0.81
C ILE A 14 22.73 -0.82 2.30
N ASP A 15 22.86 -1.87 3.09
CA ASP A 15 22.73 -1.82 4.54
C ASP A 15 23.71 -0.82 5.19
N ASP A 16 24.88 -0.55 4.60
CA ASP A 16 25.82 0.46 5.09
C ASP A 16 25.29 1.89 4.95
N LEU A 17 24.30 2.11 4.09
CA LEU A 17 23.65 3.40 3.86
C LEU A 17 22.45 3.64 4.78
N LEU A 18 22.06 2.64 5.57
CA LEU A 18 20.95 2.70 6.52
C LEU A 18 21.45 2.96 7.93
N SER A 19 20.74 3.78 8.70
CA SER A 19 21.00 3.92 10.13
C SER A 19 20.63 2.64 10.90
N GLU A 20 21.12 2.50 12.12
CA GLU A 20 20.73 1.38 12.99
C GLU A 20 19.21 1.36 13.25
N GLU A 21 18.59 2.54 13.38
CA GLU A 21 17.13 2.65 13.52
C GLU A 21 16.40 2.12 12.28
N HIS A 22 16.84 2.48 11.06
CA HIS A 22 16.29 1.96 9.83
C HIS A 22 16.36 0.43 9.76
N LYS A 23 17.50 -0.16 10.15
CA LYS A 23 17.69 -1.61 10.17
C LYS A 23 16.77 -2.28 11.19
N LEU A 24 16.66 -1.72 12.40
CA LEU A 24 15.76 -2.24 13.45
C LEU A 24 14.30 -2.24 13.01
N VAL A 25 13.83 -1.14 12.43
CA VAL A 25 12.45 -0.98 11.92
C VAL A 25 12.20 -1.99 10.79
N ARG A 26 13.10 -2.09 9.81
CA ARG A 26 13.02 -3.07 8.73
C ARG A 26 12.94 -4.50 9.24
N ASP A 27 13.84 -4.86 10.14
CA ASP A 27 13.97 -6.23 10.64
C ASP A 27 12.78 -6.61 11.52
N ALA A 28 12.24 -5.68 12.31
CA ALA A 28 11.01 -5.88 13.06
C ALA A 28 9.80 -6.15 12.12
N ALA A 29 9.62 -5.33 11.08
CA ALA A 29 8.59 -5.53 10.08
C ALA A 29 8.75 -6.88 9.35
N ARG A 30 9.97 -7.23 8.93
CA ARG A 30 10.32 -8.51 8.28
C ARG A 30 9.96 -9.70 9.16
N GLN A 31 10.36 -9.70 10.42
CA GLN A 31 10.08 -10.79 11.35
C GLN A 31 8.58 -10.93 11.61
N TRP A 32 7.88 -9.82 11.72
CA TRP A 32 6.44 -9.85 11.89
C TRP A 32 5.73 -10.44 10.66
N VAL A 33 6.10 -10.03 9.45
CA VAL A 33 5.56 -10.56 8.19
C VAL A 33 5.80 -12.07 8.08
N LYS A 34 7.02 -12.55 8.39
CA LYS A 34 7.36 -13.98 8.38
C LYS A 34 6.47 -14.80 9.31
N ARG A 35 6.13 -14.26 10.47
CA ARG A 35 5.35 -14.96 11.50
C ARG A 35 3.85 -14.89 11.26
N ASN A 36 3.34 -13.74 10.79
CA ASN A 36 1.91 -13.45 10.83
C ASN A 36 1.25 -13.37 9.44
N VAL A 37 2.01 -13.05 8.39
CA VAL A 37 1.47 -12.90 7.03
C VAL A 37 1.81 -14.11 6.17
N SER A 38 3.09 -14.43 6.02
CA SER A 38 3.57 -15.49 5.11
C SER A 38 2.90 -16.85 5.31
N PRO A 39 2.58 -17.30 6.54
CA PRO A 39 1.95 -18.62 6.74
C PRO A 39 0.51 -18.72 6.26
N ILE A 40 -0.22 -17.60 6.19
CA ILE A 40 -1.68 -17.59 5.97
C ILE A 40 -2.08 -16.96 4.64
N ILE A 41 -1.25 -16.10 4.08
CA ILE A 41 -1.68 -15.18 3.02
C ILE A 41 -2.10 -15.88 1.73
N GLU A 42 -1.49 -17.03 1.40
CA GLU A 42 -1.86 -17.78 0.20
C GLU A 42 -3.32 -18.28 0.29
N GLU A 43 -3.72 -18.80 1.44
CA GLU A 43 -5.09 -19.24 1.69
C GLU A 43 -6.10 -18.08 1.54
N TYR A 44 -5.79 -16.92 2.13
CA TYR A 44 -6.63 -15.73 2.02
C TYR A 44 -6.70 -15.18 0.59
N ALA A 45 -5.59 -15.20 -0.14
CA ALA A 45 -5.58 -14.81 -1.55
C ALA A 45 -6.42 -15.76 -2.41
N GLN A 46 -6.38 -17.08 -2.16
CA GLN A 46 -7.22 -18.05 -2.86
C GLN A 46 -8.72 -17.82 -2.58
N LYS A 47 -9.08 -17.48 -1.35
CA LYS A 47 -10.45 -17.16 -0.96
C LYS A 47 -10.90 -15.76 -1.39
N ALA A 48 -9.99 -14.89 -1.82
CA ALA A 48 -10.22 -13.48 -2.08
C ALA A 48 -10.73 -12.71 -0.85
N GLU A 49 -10.14 -12.97 0.32
CA GLU A 49 -10.48 -12.38 1.61
C GLU A 49 -9.27 -11.67 2.23
N PHE A 50 -9.52 -10.58 2.96
CA PHE A 50 -8.47 -9.92 3.76
C PHE A 50 -8.39 -10.53 5.17
N PRO A 51 -7.20 -10.90 5.66
CA PRO A 51 -7.01 -11.47 6.99
C PRO A 51 -7.11 -10.42 8.11
N LYS A 52 -8.33 -10.03 8.50
CA LYS A 52 -8.58 -8.94 9.48
C LYS A 52 -7.84 -9.11 10.82
N GLN A 53 -7.54 -10.35 11.22
CA GLN A 53 -6.82 -10.65 12.47
C GLN A 53 -5.40 -10.07 12.51
N ILE A 54 -4.81 -9.67 11.38
CA ILE A 54 -3.47 -9.07 11.35
C ILE A 54 -3.47 -7.55 11.61
N ILE A 55 -4.64 -6.88 11.67
CA ILE A 55 -4.73 -5.42 11.80
C ILE A 55 -4.02 -4.93 13.06
N GLY A 56 -4.28 -5.54 14.21
CA GLY A 56 -3.61 -5.16 15.47
C GLY A 56 -2.09 -5.28 15.39
N GLY A 57 -1.59 -6.36 14.79
CA GLY A 57 -0.16 -6.55 14.62
C GLY A 57 0.48 -5.58 13.61
N LEU A 58 -0.25 -5.13 12.58
CA LEU A 58 0.20 -4.05 11.70
C LEU A 58 0.37 -2.72 12.47
N ALA A 59 -0.56 -2.43 13.40
CA ALA A 59 -0.44 -1.27 14.27
C ALA A 59 0.78 -1.39 15.22
N GLU A 60 0.98 -2.57 15.84
CA GLU A 60 2.09 -2.83 16.76
C GLU A 60 3.47 -2.64 16.13
N ILE A 61 3.65 -2.99 14.85
CA ILE A 61 4.91 -2.72 14.13
C ILE A 61 5.01 -1.29 13.57
N GLY A 62 4.08 -0.39 13.92
CA GLY A 62 4.06 0.98 13.47
C GLY A 62 3.73 1.17 11.99
N ALA A 63 3.03 0.21 11.36
CA ALA A 63 2.69 0.31 9.93
C ALA A 63 1.60 1.36 9.64
N PHE A 64 0.83 1.79 10.65
CA PHE A 64 -0.22 2.79 10.50
C PHE A 64 0.27 4.20 10.91
N GLY A 65 0.52 5.02 9.93
CA GLY A 65 1.03 6.38 10.12
C GLY A 65 2.42 6.46 10.72
N PRO A 66 3.44 5.71 10.21
CA PRO A 66 4.79 5.68 10.80
C PRO A 66 5.39 7.07 11.01
N TYR A 67 5.15 7.99 10.08
CA TYR A 67 5.65 9.36 10.09
C TYR A 67 4.72 10.37 10.78
N ILE A 68 3.57 9.94 11.30
CA ILE A 68 2.69 10.79 12.12
C ILE A 68 3.34 10.95 13.51
N PRO A 69 3.36 12.16 14.09
CA PRO A 69 3.93 12.40 15.41
C PRO A 69 3.30 11.54 16.51
N GLU A 70 4.10 11.19 17.51
CA GLU A 70 3.67 10.39 18.67
C GLU A 70 2.52 11.06 19.44
N THR A 71 2.45 12.39 19.44
CA THR A 71 1.35 13.17 20.05
C THR A 71 -0.03 12.81 19.50
N TYR A 72 -0.08 12.21 18.31
CA TYR A 72 -1.30 11.73 17.66
C TYR A 72 -1.33 10.20 17.53
N GLY A 73 -0.46 9.49 18.25
CA GLY A 73 -0.42 8.03 18.27
C GLY A 73 0.40 7.41 17.13
N GLY A 74 1.02 8.20 16.26
CA GLY A 74 1.97 7.70 15.26
C GLY A 74 3.31 7.30 15.87
N ALA A 75 4.22 6.76 15.08
CA ALA A 75 5.53 6.34 15.55
C ALA A 75 6.63 7.42 15.44
N GLY A 76 6.34 8.56 14.82
CA GLY A 76 7.30 9.68 14.67
C GLY A 76 8.52 9.35 13.82
N LEU A 77 8.47 8.29 13.03
CA LEU A 77 9.58 7.81 12.20
C LEU A 77 9.78 8.65 10.94
N ASP A 78 10.93 8.50 10.31
CA ASP A 78 11.26 9.18 9.07
C ASP A 78 10.67 8.47 7.82
N GLN A 79 10.85 9.06 6.64
CA GLN A 79 10.29 8.54 5.41
C GLN A 79 11.01 7.29 4.90
N ILE A 80 12.30 7.09 5.23
CA ILE A 80 13.04 5.87 4.88
C ILE A 80 12.49 4.71 5.68
N SER A 81 12.27 4.88 6.99
CA SER A 81 11.61 3.89 7.85
C SER A 81 10.22 3.50 7.33
N TYR A 82 9.40 4.49 6.92
CA TYR A 82 8.12 4.21 6.27
C TYR A 82 8.27 3.36 5.01
N GLY A 83 9.23 3.72 4.15
CA GLY A 83 9.54 2.96 2.94
C GLY A 83 9.92 1.51 3.23
N LEU A 84 10.82 1.29 4.19
CA LEU A 84 11.28 -0.05 4.59
C LEU A 84 10.14 -0.90 5.19
N ILE A 85 9.26 -0.31 5.99
CA ILE A 85 8.06 -1.01 6.48
C ILE A 85 7.19 -1.47 5.30
N MET A 86 6.91 -0.59 4.33
CA MET A 86 6.12 -0.94 3.14
C MET A 86 6.79 -2.02 2.30
N GLN A 87 8.12 -1.98 2.15
CA GLN A 87 8.90 -2.99 1.46
C GLN A 87 8.73 -4.37 2.10
N GLU A 88 8.91 -4.46 3.40
CA GLU A 88 8.84 -5.76 4.08
C GLU A 88 7.40 -6.31 4.14
N ILE A 89 6.39 -5.45 4.29
CA ILE A 89 5.00 -5.90 4.23
C ILE A 89 4.66 -6.44 2.83
N GLU A 90 5.10 -5.78 1.75
CA GLU A 90 4.82 -6.23 0.38
C GLU A 90 5.64 -7.46 -0.02
N ARG A 91 6.77 -7.76 0.63
CA ARG A 91 7.41 -9.09 0.54
C ARG A 91 6.44 -10.21 0.94
N GLY A 92 5.59 -9.96 1.91
CA GLY A 92 4.50 -10.86 2.27
C GLY A 92 3.37 -10.83 1.25
N ASP A 93 2.77 -9.65 1.04
CA ASP A 93 1.67 -9.48 0.08
C ASP A 93 1.36 -8.01 -0.22
N SER A 94 1.08 -7.71 -1.50
CA SER A 94 0.70 -6.36 -1.94
C SER A 94 -0.67 -5.91 -1.41
N GLY A 95 -1.62 -6.82 -1.17
CA GLY A 95 -2.93 -6.49 -0.57
C GLY A 95 -2.80 -6.03 0.87
N VAL A 96 -1.95 -6.70 1.65
CA VAL A 96 -1.64 -6.31 3.04
C VAL A 96 -0.93 -4.95 3.06
N ARG A 97 0.07 -4.75 2.19
CA ARG A 97 0.73 -3.44 2.06
C ARG A 97 -0.26 -2.35 1.63
N SER A 98 -1.18 -2.66 0.72
CA SER A 98 -2.21 -1.70 0.28
C SER A 98 -3.06 -1.23 1.46
N THR A 99 -3.49 -2.15 2.34
CA THR A 99 -4.26 -1.82 3.55
C THR A 99 -3.48 -0.86 4.45
N ALA A 100 -2.21 -1.13 4.75
CA ALA A 100 -1.36 -0.26 5.56
C ALA A 100 -1.09 1.10 4.89
N SER A 101 -0.86 1.11 3.58
CA SER A 101 -0.61 2.32 2.81
C SER A 101 -1.84 3.21 2.70
N VAL A 102 -3.03 2.65 2.49
CA VAL A 102 -4.30 3.42 2.50
C VAL A 102 -4.51 4.06 3.87
N GLN A 103 -4.37 3.28 4.95
CA GLN A 103 -4.49 3.79 6.32
C GLN A 103 -3.55 4.97 6.56
N SER A 104 -2.26 4.81 6.25
CA SER A 104 -1.24 5.81 6.52
C SER A 104 -1.31 7.02 5.60
N SER A 105 -1.29 6.80 4.27
CA SER A 105 -1.06 7.85 3.26
C SER A 105 -2.33 8.51 2.75
N LEU A 106 -3.46 7.80 2.78
CA LEU A 106 -4.71 8.26 2.19
C LEU A 106 -5.77 8.62 3.23
N VAL A 107 -5.61 8.15 4.48
CA VAL A 107 -6.54 8.46 5.58
C VAL A 107 -5.86 9.31 6.65
N MET A 108 -4.80 8.81 7.29
CA MET A 108 -4.12 9.54 8.36
C MET A 108 -3.43 10.80 7.85
N TYR A 109 -2.75 10.72 6.68
CA TYR A 109 -2.08 11.88 6.11
C TYR A 109 -3.00 13.09 5.86
N PRO A 110 -4.15 12.98 5.14
CA PRO A 110 -5.03 14.13 4.93
C PRO A 110 -5.64 14.65 6.24
N ILE A 111 -5.96 13.80 7.21
CA ILE A 111 -6.42 14.26 8.53
C ILE A 111 -5.32 15.04 9.24
N TYR A 112 -4.08 14.55 9.21
CA TYR A 112 -2.94 15.25 9.80
C TYR A 112 -2.61 16.57 9.09
N ALA A 113 -2.52 16.54 7.75
CA ALA A 113 -2.04 17.67 6.97
C ALA A 113 -3.12 18.73 6.72
N TYR A 114 -4.39 18.34 6.61
CA TYR A 114 -5.48 19.21 6.19
C TYR A 114 -6.59 19.39 7.23
N GLY A 115 -6.58 18.58 8.28
CA GLY A 115 -7.56 18.64 9.36
C GLY A 115 -7.29 19.72 10.39
N THR A 116 -8.29 19.99 11.24
CA THR A 116 -8.17 20.82 12.46
C THR A 116 -7.46 20.03 13.56
N GLU A 117 -7.08 20.72 14.63
CA GLU A 117 -6.47 20.07 15.80
C GLU A 117 -7.47 19.11 16.49
N GLU A 118 -8.74 19.46 16.52
CA GLU A 118 -9.81 18.61 17.05
C GLU A 118 -9.95 17.32 16.24
N GLN A 119 -9.93 17.43 14.89
CA GLN A 119 -9.97 16.27 13.99
C GLN A 119 -8.75 15.38 14.20
N ARG A 120 -7.53 15.94 14.30
CA ARG A 120 -6.30 15.18 14.57
C ARG A 120 -6.41 14.39 15.86
N LYS A 121 -6.82 15.04 16.95
CA LYS A 121 -6.96 14.41 18.28
C LYS A 121 -8.09 13.37 18.32
N LYS A 122 -9.17 13.58 17.58
CA LYS A 122 -10.31 12.66 17.52
C LYS A 122 -9.99 11.37 16.77
N TYR A 123 -9.32 11.47 15.61
CA TYR A 123 -9.24 10.37 14.67
C TYR A 123 -7.87 9.68 14.64
N LEU A 124 -6.76 10.43 14.69
CA LEU A 124 -5.45 9.85 14.46
C LEU A 124 -5.04 8.77 15.47
N PRO A 125 -5.29 8.91 16.80
CA PRO A 125 -4.95 7.86 17.75
C PRO A 125 -5.67 6.53 17.49
N LYS A 126 -6.95 6.59 17.13
CA LYS A 126 -7.75 5.40 16.81
C LYS A 126 -7.30 4.72 15.52
N LEU A 127 -6.89 5.51 14.52
CA LEU A 127 -6.38 5.02 13.26
C LEU A 127 -4.97 4.43 13.40
N ALA A 128 -4.13 5.02 14.23
CA ALA A 128 -2.77 4.54 14.51
C ALA A 128 -2.78 3.20 15.27
N SER A 129 -3.69 3.04 16.23
CA SER A 129 -3.85 1.80 17.00
C SER A 129 -4.54 0.67 16.22
N GLY A 130 -5.13 0.97 15.06
CA GLY A 130 -5.95 0.01 14.32
C GLY A 130 -7.34 -0.24 14.95
N GLU A 131 -7.72 0.51 15.99
CA GLU A 131 -9.09 0.49 16.53
C GLU A 131 -10.10 0.90 15.45
N TRP A 132 -9.74 1.90 14.65
CA TRP A 132 -10.46 2.33 13.48
C TRP A 132 -9.64 2.11 12.21
N MET A 133 -10.30 1.58 11.20
CA MET A 133 -9.75 1.52 9.85
C MET A 133 -10.40 2.55 8.95
N GLY A 134 -9.60 3.07 8.00
CA GLY A 134 -10.08 4.07 7.08
C GLY A 134 -9.98 3.66 5.61
N CYS A 135 -10.72 4.38 4.78
CA CYS A 135 -10.66 4.27 3.33
C CYS A 135 -10.66 5.65 2.67
N PHE A 136 -10.36 5.68 1.35
CA PHE A 136 -10.15 6.91 0.60
C PHE A 136 -11.00 6.93 -0.67
N GLY A 137 -12.01 7.78 -0.71
CA GLY A 137 -12.98 7.91 -1.79
C GLY A 137 -12.65 9.04 -2.76
N LEU A 138 -11.89 8.73 -3.83
CA LEU A 138 -11.61 9.66 -4.92
C LEU A 138 -12.21 9.19 -6.25
N THR A 139 -11.82 8.00 -6.70
CA THR A 139 -12.22 7.40 -7.99
C THR A 139 -13.71 7.14 -8.03
N GLU A 140 -14.35 7.46 -9.16
CA GLU A 140 -15.77 7.23 -9.43
C GLU A 140 -15.97 6.31 -10.62
N PRO A 141 -17.15 5.71 -10.81
CA PRO A 141 -17.43 4.84 -11.95
C PRO A 141 -17.07 5.46 -13.31
N ASN A 142 -17.36 6.76 -13.51
CA ASN A 142 -17.11 7.48 -14.75
C ASN A 142 -15.81 8.30 -14.73
N HIS A 143 -15.14 8.43 -13.59
CA HIS A 143 -14.00 9.34 -13.38
C HIS A 143 -12.83 8.65 -12.67
N GLY A 144 -12.12 7.78 -13.39
CA GLY A 144 -10.88 7.15 -12.93
C GLY A 144 -9.65 8.00 -13.24
N SER A 145 -9.23 8.06 -14.50
CA SER A 145 -8.06 8.84 -14.96
C SER A 145 -8.28 10.35 -14.91
N ASN A 146 -9.52 10.81 -14.87
CA ASN A 146 -9.90 12.22 -14.76
C ASN A 146 -10.65 12.51 -13.45
N PRO A 147 -9.97 12.54 -12.29
CA PRO A 147 -10.64 12.79 -11.02
C PRO A 147 -11.21 14.21 -10.89
N SER A 148 -10.76 15.16 -11.72
CA SER A 148 -11.35 16.50 -11.75
C SER A 148 -12.80 16.52 -12.26
N GLY A 149 -13.19 15.48 -13.02
CA GLY A 149 -14.55 15.31 -13.51
C GLY A 149 -15.54 14.78 -12.48
N MET A 150 -15.10 14.46 -11.25
CA MET A 150 -15.97 13.81 -10.24
C MET A 150 -17.36 14.41 -10.15
N GLU A 151 -18.35 13.53 -9.97
CA GLU A 151 -19.78 13.85 -9.87
C GLU A 151 -20.28 13.89 -8.42
N THR A 152 -19.58 13.20 -7.49
CA THR A 152 -19.90 13.26 -6.06
C THR A 152 -19.86 14.70 -5.58
N LYS A 153 -20.95 15.14 -4.98
CA LYS A 153 -21.16 16.53 -4.56
C LYS A 153 -21.81 16.62 -3.19
N TYR A 154 -21.57 17.75 -2.53
CA TYR A 154 -22.25 18.08 -1.30
C TYR A 154 -22.83 19.49 -1.36
N LYS A 155 -23.94 19.67 -0.64
CA LYS A 155 -24.64 20.95 -0.47
C LYS A 155 -24.54 21.39 0.98
N ASP A 156 -24.33 22.69 1.20
CA ASP A 156 -24.40 23.31 2.53
C ASP A 156 -25.84 23.55 2.95
N MET A 157 -26.27 22.88 4.04
CA MET A 157 -27.63 23.00 4.57
C MET A 157 -27.68 23.91 5.81
N GLY A 158 -26.57 24.58 6.15
CA GLY A 158 -26.47 25.46 7.32
C GLY A 158 -25.84 24.71 8.52
N ASP A 159 -26.50 23.73 9.08
CA ASP A 159 -26.07 22.94 10.23
C ASP A 159 -25.28 21.67 9.86
N HIS A 160 -25.42 21.17 8.62
CA HIS A 160 -24.71 20.01 8.09
C HIS A 160 -24.45 20.17 6.59
N TYR A 161 -23.65 19.24 6.02
CA TYR A 161 -23.49 19.04 4.59
C TYR A 161 -24.33 17.84 4.13
N LEU A 162 -25.04 17.97 3.02
CA LEU A 162 -25.80 16.89 2.40
C LEU A 162 -24.97 16.31 1.24
N LEU A 163 -24.42 15.12 1.44
CA LEU A 163 -23.50 14.45 0.51
C LEU A 163 -24.25 13.43 -0.36
N ASN A 164 -24.03 13.48 -1.69
CA ASN A 164 -24.58 12.56 -2.67
C ASN A 164 -23.53 12.14 -3.71
N GLY A 165 -23.60 10.89 -4.14
CA GLY A 165 -22.73 10.34 -5.17
C GLY A 165 -22.25 8.93 -4.89
N ALA A 166 -21.21 8.49 -5.61
CA ALA A 166 -20.62 7.17 -5.42
C ALA A 166 -19.11 7.18 -5.72
N LYS A 167 -18.38 6.29 -5.05
CA LYS A 167 -16.96 6.02 -5.31
C LYS A 167 -16.75 4.55 -5.61
N LEU A 168 -15.80 4.22 -6.47
CA LEU A 168 -15.53 2.88 -6.95
C LEU A 168 -14.05 2.50 -6.73
N TRP A 169 -13.78 1.20 -6.57
CA TRP A 169 -12.44 0.63 -6.33
C TRP A 169 -11.80 1.12 -5.04
N ILE A 170 -12.58 1.17 -3.96
CA ILE A 170 -12.12 1.73 -2.69
C ILE A 170 -11.61 0.61 -1.78
N SER A 171 -10.28 0.56 -1.63
CA SER A 171 -9.62 -0.38 -0.70
C SER A 171 -10.05 -0.09 0.75
N ASN A 172 -10.20 -1.14 1.53
CA ASN A 172 -10.66 -1.15 2.93
C ASN A 172 -12.15 -0.79 3.13
N SER A 173 -12.87 -0.25 2.13
CA SER A 173 -14.25 0.22 2.32
C SER A 173 -15.20 -0.80 2.95
N PRO A 174 -15.11 -2.12 2.68
CA PRO A 174 -16.04 -3.09 3.29
C PRO A 174 -15.97 -3.15 4.83
N PHE A 175 -14.85 -2.76 5.43
CA PHE A 175 -14.66 -2.80 6.89
C PHE A 175 -14.17 -1.48 7.50
N ALA A 176 -14.01 -0.42 6.70
CA ALA A 176 -13.56 0.88 7.20
C ALA A 176 -14.59 1.52 8.14
N ASP A 177 -14.13 2.13 9.22
CA ASP A 177 -14.93 2.89 10.18
C ASP A 177 -15.12 4.34 9.73
N ILE A 178 -14.18 4.84 8.93
CA ILE A 178 -14.20 6.22 8.41
C ILE A 178 -13.73 6.25 6.95
N ALA A 179 -14.35 7.11 6.15
CA ALA A 179 -13.95 7.39 4.78
C ALA A 179 -13.52 8.86 4.63
N VAL A 180 -12.35 9.08 4.01
CA VAL A 180 -11.95 10.40 3.50
C VAL A 180 -12.53 10.53 2.10
N VAL A 181 -13.58 11.33 1.92
CA VAL A 181 -14.33 11.43 0.68
C VAL A 181 -14.09 12.78 0.02
N TRP A 182 -13.62 12.75 -1.23
CA TRP A 182 -13.46 13.97 -2.03
C TRP A 182 -14.73 14.25 -2.83
N ALA A 183 -15.30 15.43 -2.63
CA ALA A 183 -16.56 15.84 -3.25
C ALA A 183 -16.53 17.33 -3.62
N LYS A 184 -17.33 17.71 -4.62
CA LYS A 184 -17.51 19.09 -5.04
C LYS A 184 -18.62 19.80 -4.25
N ASN A 185 -18.38 21.05 -3.88
CA ASN A 185 -19.46 21.92 -3.42
C ASN A 185 -20.28 22.47 -4.61
N GLU A 186 -21.29 23.28 -4.34
CA GLU A 186 -22.16 23.89 -5.38
C GLU A 186 -21.39 24.80 -6.36
N GLU A 187 -20.23 25.31 -5.95
CA GLU A 187 -19.32 26.12 -6.80
C GLU A 187 -18.33 25.27 -7.62
N GLY A 188 -18.40 23.94 -7.52
CA GLY A 188 -17.49 23.00 -8.20
C GLY A 188 -16.12 22.86 -7.55
N ARG A 189 -15.89 23.43 -6.35
CA ARG A 189 -14.63 23.31 -5.62
C ARG A 189 -14.58 22.00 -4.84
N ILE A 190 -13.44 21.28 -4.95
CA ILE A 190 -13.24 19.99 -4.30
C ILE A 190 -12.80 20.20 -2.85
N HIS A 191 -13.46 19.46 -1.92
CA HIS A 191 -13.11 19.39 -0.49
C HIS A 191 -13.07 17.94 -0.03
N GLY A 192 -12.31 17.66 1.03
CA GLY A 192 -12.35 16.40 1.75
C GLY A 192 -13.38 16.42 2.87
N LEU A 193 -14.22 15.39 2.94
CA LEU A 193 -15.18 15.18 4.02
C LEU A 193 -14.84 13.87 4.74
N LEU A 194 -14.96 13.86 6.06
CA LEU A 194 -14.82 12.68 6.90
C LEU A 194 -16.20 12.07 7.13
N VAL A 195 -16.46 10.91 6.52
CA VAL A 195 -17.74 10.21 6.61
C VAL A 195 -17.56 8.98 7.47
N GLU A 196 -18.20 8.95 8.63
CA GLU A 196 -18.12 7.84 9.59
C GLU A 196 -19.12 6.74 9.21
N ARG A 197 -18.75 5.48 9.46
CA ARG A 197 -19.65 4.34 9.29
C ARG A 197 -20.88 4.50 10.21
N GLY A 198 -22.05 4.17 9.70
CA GLY A 198 -23.32 4.29 10.44
C GLY A 198 -24.07 5.60 10.18
N MET A 199 -23.49 6.56 9.45
CA MET A 199 -24.27 7.71 8.95
C MET A 199 -25.38 7.21 8.01
N GLU A 200 -26.62 7.68 8.22
CA GLU A 200 -27.79 7.30 7.40
C GLU A 200 -27.54 7.63 5.93
N GLY A 201 -27.88 6.71 5.03
CA GLY A 201 -27.66 6.84 3.58
C GLY A 201 -26.23 6.49 3.10
N PHE A 202 -25.30 6.16 4.01
CA PHE A 202 -23.95 5.71 3.67
C PHE A 202 -23.85 4.19 3.65
N SER A 203 -23.43 3.60 2.53
CA SER A 203 -23.20 2.16 2.39
C SER A 203 -21.92 1.83 1.65
N THR A 204 -21.39 0.63 1.89
CA THR A 204 -20.08 0.20 1.38
C THR A 204 -20.12 -1.22 0.84
N PRO A 205 -20.81 -1.48 -0.29
CA PRO A 205 -20.88 -2.80 -0.89
C PRO A 205 -19.48 -3.27 -1.33
N GLU A 206 -19.22 -4.57 -1.15
CA GLU A 206 -17.93 -5.19 -1.51
C GLU A 206 -17.88 -5.55 -2.98
N THR A 207 -16.70 -5.35 -3.60
CA THR A 207 -16.41 -5.74 -4.98
C THR A 207 -15.78 -7.11 -5.01
N HIS A 208 -16.41 -8.04 -5.70
CA HIS A 208 -15.92 -9.42 -5.87
C HIS A 208 -15.28 -9.64 -7.25
N ASN A 209 -14.74 -10.87 -7.47
CA ASN A 209 -14.20 -11.34 -8.76
C ASN A 209 -12.96 -10.58 -9.26
N LYS A 210 -12.16 -10.00 -8.38
CA LYS A 210 -10.84 -9.45 -8.75
C LYS A 210 -9.84 -10.58 -9.00
N TRP A 211 -8.99 -10.44 -10.00
CA TRP A 211 -7.84 -11.32 -10.25
C TRP A 211 -6.55 -10.84 -9.58
N SER A 212 -6.46 -9.55 -9.29
CA SER A 212 -5.34 -8.89 -8.62
C SER A 212 -5.74 -8.44 -7.22
N LEU A 213 -4.77 -8.32 -6.30
CA LEU A 213 -4.99 -7.88 -4.92
C LEU A 213 -6.14 -8.64 -4.24
N ARG A 214 -6.14 -9.97 -4.41
CA ARG A 214 -7.24 -10.81 -3.92
C ARG A 214 -7.33 -10.81 -2.40
N ALA A 215 -6.19 -10.72 -1.71
CA ALA A 215 -6.14 -10.56 -0.25
C ALA A 215 -6.29 -9.09 0.22
N SER A 216 -6.98 -8.25 -0.56
CA SER A 216 -7.31 -6.86 -0.20
C SER A 216 -8.81 -6.66 -0.36
N ALA A 217 -9.51 -6.29 0.70
CA ALA A 217 -10.92 -5.94 0.62
C ALA A 217 -11.08 -4.64 -0.18
N THR A 218 -11.92 -4.67 -1.19
CA THR A 218 -12.19 -3.55 -2.08
C THR A 218 -13.69 -3.43 -2.27
N GLY A 219 -14.22 -2.22 -2.32
CA GLY A 219 -15.64 -2.01 -2.50
C GLY A 219 -15.96 -0.64 -3.08
N GLU A 220 -17.17 -0.25 -2.89
CA GLU A 220 -17.72 1.04 -3.29
C GLU A 220 -18.02 1.89 -2.05
N LEU A 221 -18.23 3.19 -2.25
CA LEU A 221 -18.88 4.07 -1.28
C LEU A 221 -20.09 4.66 -1.98
N ILE A 222 -21.27 4.49 -1.39
CA ILE A 222 -22.53 5.01 -1.92
C ILE A 222 -23.08 6.02 -0.90
N PHE A 223 -23.41 7.20 -1.39
CA PHE A 223 -23.94 8.30 -0.60
C PHE A 223 -25.32 8.71 -1.13
N ASP A 224 -26.35 8.44 -0.36
CA ASP A 224 -27.74 8.85 -0.65
C ASP A 224 -28.22 9.79 0.45
N ASN A 225 -28.12 11.10 0.18
CA ASN A 225 -28.50 12.15 1.11
C ASN A 225 -27.86 12.05 2.50
N VAL A 226 -26.56 11.69 2.53
CA VAL A 226 -25.81 11.52 3.79
C VAL A 226 -25.63 12.88 4.46
N LYS A 227 -26.09 13.00 5.71
CA LYS A 227 -25.87 14.17 6.55
C LYS A 227 -24.49 14.10 7.20
N VAL A 228 -23.57 14.92 6.71
CA VAL A 228 -22.20 15.01 7.23
C VAL A 228 -22.09 16.25 8.14
N PRO A 229 -21.68 16.10 9.40
CA PRO A 229 -21.48 17.23 10.32
C PRO A 229 -20.50 18.27 9.76
N LYS A 230 -20.70 19.54 10.09
CA LYS A 230 -19.84 20.65 9.63
C LYS A 230 -18.38 20.47 10.03
N GLU A 231 -18.15 19.98 11.22
CA GLU A 231 -16.82 19.71 11.78
C GLU A 231 -16.08 18.57 11.07
N ASN A 232 -16.75 17.82 10.20
CA ASN A 232 -16.13 16.72 9.44
C ASN A 232 -15.57 17.17 8.07
N LEU A 233 -15.63 18.45 7.72
CA LEU A 233 -14.94 18.98 6.55
C LEU A 233 -13.46 19.21 6.88
N LEU A 234 -12.55 18.83 5.97
CA LEU A 234 -11.12 19.14 6.05
C LEU A 234 -10.86 20.56 5.55
N PRO A 235 -10.56 21.55 6.44
CA PRO A 235 -10.62 22.96 6.04
C PRO A 235 -9.33 23.49 5.42
N ASN A 236 -8.17 22.87 5.71
CA ASN A 236 -6.87 23.51 5.43
C ASN A 236 -6.33 23.27 4.02
N LYS A 237 -7.02 22.49 3.17
CA LYS A 237 -6.65 22.30 1.77
C LYS A 237 -7.86 22.01 0.91
N THR A 238 -7.98 22.70 -0.23
CA THR A 238 -9.09 22.56 -1.19
C THR A 238 -8.57 22.37 -2.61
N GLY A 239 -9.48 22.00 -3.53
CA GLY A 239 -9.18 21.75 -4.93
C GLY A 239 -8.49 20.41 -5.17
N LEU A 240 -8.23 20.10 -6.45
CA LEU A 240 -7.66 18.81 -6.86
C LEU A 240 -6.26 18.55 -6.27
N GLY A 241 -5.50 19.59 -5.96
CA GLY A 241 -4.19 19.46 -5.33
C GLY A 241 -4.20 18.78 -3.95
N ALA A 242 -5.36 18.76 -3.27
CA ALA A 242 -5.49 18.09 -1.97
C ALA A 242 -5.45 16.54 -2.12
N PRO A 243 -6.34 15.88 -2.88
CA PRO A 243 -6.26 14.44 -3.11
C PRO A 243 -4.98 14.02 -3.84
N LEU A 244 -4.45 14.82 -4.77
CA LEU A 244 -3.20 14.51 -5.46
C LEU A 244 -1.99 14.48 -4.51
N GLY A 245 -1.94 15.35 -3.51
CA GLY A 245 -0.92 15.31 -2.46
C GLY A 245 -0.97 14.02 -1.63
N CYS A 246 -2.17 13.50 -1.35
CA CYS A 246 -2.34 12.19 -0.71
C CYS A 246 -1.82 11.06 -1.61
N LEU A 247 -2.12 11.12 -2.92
CA LEU A 247 -1.62 10.14 -3.89
C LEU A 247 -0.09 10.14 -4.02
N ASP A 248 0.58 11.27 -3.87
CA ASP A 248 2.05 11.33 -3.84
C ASP A 248 2.61 10.57 -2.64
N SER A 249 1.98 10.70 -1.47
CA SER A 249 2.37 9.91 -0.29
C SER A 249 2.14 8.40 -0.52
N ALA A 250 1.01 8.01 -1.13
CA ALA A 250 0.73 6.62 -1.46
C ALA A 250 1.69 6.04 -2.50
N ARG A 251 1.98 6.78 -3.58
CA ARG A 251 2.94 6.38 -4.63
C ARG A 251 4.35 6.15 -4.07
N TYR A 252 4.76 6.94 -3.08
CA TYR A 252 6.02 6.76 -2.38
C TYR A 252 6.09 5.39 -1.69
N GLY A 253 5.07 5.01 -0.92
CA GLY A 253 5.00 3.69 -0.29
C GLY A 253 4.98 2.53 -1.29
N ILE A 254 4.32 2.71 -2.45
CA ILE A 254 4.32 1.72 -3.54
C ILE A 254 5.72 1.57 -4.15
N ALA A 255 6.47 2.67 -4.32
CA ALA A 255 7.82 2.61 -4.88
C ALA A 255 8.78 1.74 -4.04
N TRP A 256 8.59 1.70 -2.72
CA TRP A 256 9.32 0.80 -1.83
C TRP A 256 8.72 -0.60 -1.79
N GLY A 257 7.40 -0.70 -1.68
CA GLY A 257 6.71 -1.98 -1.57
C GLY A 257 7.01 -2.93 -2.72
N ALA A 258 6.97 -2.46 -3.96
CA ALA A 258 7.24 -3.24 -5.15
C ALA A 258 8.62 -3.92 -5.12
N ILE A 259 9.63 -3.30 -4.48
CA ILE A 259 10.96 -3.93 -4.28
C ILE A 259 10.82 -5.18 -3.42
N GLY A 260 10.02 -5.13 -2.36
CA GLY A 260 9.78 -6.28 -1.49
C GLY A 260 9.17 -7.48 -2.23
N ALA A 261 8.14 -7.25 -3.04
CA ALA A 261 7.56 -8.30 -3.89
C ALA A 261 8.59 -8.89 -4.87
N ALA A 262 9.43 -8.05 -5.49
CA ALA A 262 10.50 -8.50 -6.37
C ALA A 262 11.55 -9.34 -5.63
N MET A 263 11.91 -8.95 -4.41
CA MET A 263 12.85 -9.71 -3.56
C MET A 263 12.31 -11.10 -3.24
N ASP A 264 11.04 -11.23 -2.85
CA ASP A 264 10.43 -12.53 -2.58
C ASP A 264 10.41 -13.42 -3.83
N CYS A 265 10.05 -12.85 -4.97
CA CYS A 265 10.08 -13.57 -6.26
C CYS A 265 11.50 -14.03 -6.62
N TYR A 266 12.50 -13.19 -6.40
CA TYR A 266 13.91 -13.53 -6.66
C TYR A 266 14.41 -14.66 -5.75
N ASP A 267 14.21 -14.52 -4.43
CA ASP A 267 14.62 -15.52 -3.44
C ASP A 267 13.99 -16.89 -3.73
N THR A 268 12.69 -16.89 -4.03
CA THR A 268 11.95 -18.09 -4.39
C THR A 268 12.50 -18.73 -5.67
N ALA A 269 12.73 -17.94 -6.72
CA ALA A 269 13.25 -18.43 -7.99
C ALA A 269 14.69 -18.97 -7.88
N LEU A 270 15.54 -18.26 -7.14
CA LEU A 270 16.95 -18.67 -6.91
C LEU A 270 17.01 -20.03 -6.18
N ARG A 271 16.27 -20.15 -5.07
CA ARG A 271 16.25 -21.39 -4.27
C ARG A 271 15.70 -22.56 -5.08
N TYR A 272 14.57 -22.37 -5.75
CA TYR A 272 14.01 -23.38 -6.63
C TYR A 272 15.00 -23.81 -7.73
N ALA A 273 15.67 -22.85 -8.35
CA ALA A 273 16.63 -23.15 -9.41
C ALA A 273 17.88 -23.91 -8.91
N MET A 274 18.28 -23.72 -7.65
CA MET A 274 19.38 -24.46 -7.02
C MET A 274 18.99 -25.88 -6.61
N GLU A 275 17.72 -26.11 -6.27
CA GLU A 275 17.24 -27.42 -5.80
C GLU A 275 16.69 -28.29 -6.94
N ARG A 276 16.04 -27.68 -7.95
CA ARG A 276 15.40 -28.41 -9.05
C ARG A 276 16.42 -29.01 -10.02
N VAL A 277 16.47 -30.31 -10.11
CA VAL A 277 17.37 -31.04 -11.02
C VAL A 277 16.67 -31.38 -12.33
N GLN A 278 17.27 -31.03 -13.45
CA GLN A 278 16.93 -31.48 -14.80
C GLN A 278 18.22 -31.75 -15.59
N PHE A 279 18.20 -32.73 -16.48
CA PHE A 279 19.38 -33.15 -17.25
C PHE A 279 20.61 -33.45 -16.35
N GLY A 280 20.36 -34.05 -15.17
CA GLY A 280 21.38 -34.49 -14.22
C GLY A 280 22.06 -33.39 -13.40
N LYS A 281 21.60 -32.15 -13.43
CA LYS A 281 22.13 -31.02 -12.65
C LYS A 281 21.08 -30.01 -12.26
N PRO A 282 21.32 -29.19 -11.22
CA PRO A 282 20.42 -28.09 -10.88
C PRO A 282 20.14 -27.16 -12.07
N ILE A 283 18.91 -26.66 -12.21
CA ILE A 283 18.59 -25.76 -13.34
C ILE A 283 19.35 -24.44 -13.26
N ALA A 284 19.80 -24.01 -12.08
CA ALA A 284 20.71 -22.87 -11.90
C ALA A 284 22.06 -23.02 -12.62
N ALA A 285 22.45 -24.25 -12.98
CA ALA A 285 23.69 -24.50 -13.73
C ALA A 285 23.57 -24.18 -15.23
N PHE A 286 22.40 -23.82 -15.75
CA PHE A 286 22.23 -23.44 -17.15
C PHE A 286 22.33 -21.91 -17.32
N GLN A 287 23.11 -21.47 -18.30
CA GLN A 287 23.41 -20.06 -18.54
C GLN A 287 22.16 -19.20 -18.76
N LEU A 288 21.11 -19.74 -19.39
CA LEU A 288 19.84 -19.00 -19.57
C LEU A 288 19.17 -18.68 -18.23
N GLN A 289 19.28 -19.56 -17.22
CA GLN A 289 18.74 -19.28 -15.88
C GLN A 289 19.64 -18.33 -15.11
N GLN A 290 20.96 -18.50 -15.23
CA GLN A 290 21.95 -17.60 -14.60
C GLN A 290 21.77 -16.16 -15.10
N LYS A 291 21.54 -15.98 -16.41
CA LYS A 291 21.27 -14.66 -16.99
C LYS A 291 20.03 -14.01 -16.32
N LYS A 292 18.91 -14.73 -16.21
CA LYS A 292 17.69 -14.23 -15.57
C LYS A 292 17.95 -13.80 -14.12
N LEU A 293 18.58 -14.65 -13.32
CA LEU A 293 18.90 -14.36 -11.93
C LEU A 293 19.83 -13.15 -11.77
N ALA A 294 20.84 -13.02 -12.63
CA ALA A 294 21.74 -11.87 -12.63
C ALA A 294 21.01 -10.56 -12.99
N GLU A 295 20.12 -10.60 -13.98
CA GLU A 295 19.28 -9.45 -14.36
C GLU A 295 18.32 -9.05 -13.22
N MET A 296 17.63 -10.01 -12.60
CA MET A 296 16.71 -9.75 -11.48
C MET A 296 17.42 -9.03 -10.32
N ILE A 297 18.55 -9.56 -9.84
CA ILE A 297 19.25 -8.95 -8.69
C ILE A 297 19.84 -7.58 -9.03
N THR A 298 20.29 -7.39 -10.27
CA THR A 298 20.78 -6.09 -10.75
C THR A 298 19.66 -5.05 -10.71
N GLU A 299 18.48 -5.39 -11.20
CA GLU A 299 17.34 -4.46 -11.24
C GLU A 299 16.78 -4.16 -9.82
N ILE A 300 16.75 -5.16 -8.93
CA ILE A 300 16.42 -4.96 -7.51
C ILE A 300 17.39 -3.97 -6.86
N THR A 301 18.69 -4.16 -7.05
CA THR A 301 19.72 -3.27 -6.49
C THR A 301 19.56 -1.83 -6.97
N LYS A 302 19.31 -1.62 -8.26
CA LYS A 302 19.03 -0.29 -8.84
C LYS A 302 17.79 0.35 -8.23
N ALA A 303 16.71 -0.43 -8.07
CA ALA A 303 15.47 0.03 -7.48
C ALA A 303 15.62 0.42 -6.00
N GLN A 304 16.40 -0.34 -5.22
CA GLN A 304 16.73 -0.02 -3.83
C GLN A 304 17.46 1.33 -3.71
N LEU A 305 18.50 1.55 -4.53
CA LEU A 305 19.26 2.79 -4.54
C LEU A 305 18.38 3.99 -4.95
N LEU A 306 17.49 3.80 -5.94
CA LEU A 306 16.54 4.83 -6.37
C LEU A 306 15.55 5.18 -5.25
N ALA A 307 14.98 4.19 -4.57
CA ALA A 307 14.05 4.38 -3.48
C ALA A 307 14.72 5.02 -2.25
N LEU A 308 15.93 4.60 -1.90
CA LEU A 308 16.72 5.17 -0.81
C LEU A 308 17.01 6.66 -1.07
N ARG A 309 17.48 7.01 -2.28
CA ARG A 309 17.72 8.41 -2.61
C ARG A 309 16.43 9.24 -2.56
N LEU A 310 15.32 8.70 -3.04
CA LEU A 310 14.01 9.34 -2.93
C LEU A 310 13.61 9.55 -1.45
N GLY A 311 13.87 8.57 -0.58
CA GLY A 311 13.61 8.67 0.87
C GLY A 311 14.40 9.80 1.52
N GLN A 312 15.68 9.93 1.21
CA GLN A 312 16.52 11.04 1.66
C GLN A 312 15.96 12.40 1.23
N LEU A 313 15.62 12.53 -0.07
CA LEU A 313 15.02 13.77 -0.59
C LEU A 313 13.68 14.10 0.10
N LYS A 314 12.91 13.08 0.46
CA LYS A 314 11.63 13.27 1.15
C LYS A 314 11.84 13.70 2.61
N ASN A 315 12.84 13.15 3.30
CA ASN A 315 13.24 13.60 4.64
C ASN A 315 13.73 15.05 4.64
N GLU A 316 14.41 15.46 3.59
CA GLU A 316 14.89 16.83 3.38
C GLU A 316 13.78 17.82 2.92
N GLY A 317 12.55 17.35 2.69
CA GLY A 317 11.46 18.16 2.14
C GLY A 317 11.67 18.59 0.67
N ARG A 318 12.52 17.92 -0.08
CA ARG A 318 12.95 18.24 -1.45
C ARG A 318 12.38 17.31 -2.52
N ALA A 319 11.67 16.26 -2.13
CA ALA A 319 11.07 15.33 -3.09
C ALA A 319 9.95 16.01 -3.87
N THR A 320 9.95 15.83 -5.19
CA THR A 320 8.91 16.34 -6.10
C THR A 320 7.98 15.22 -6.56
N THR A 321 6.75 15.57 -6.96
CA THR A 321 5.78 14.63 -7.57
C THR A 321 6.39 13.87 -8.76
N ALA A 322 7.23 14.51 -9.57
CA ALA A 322 7.91 13.87 -10.71
C ALA A 322 8.87 12.77 -10.26
N GLN A 323 9.69 13.02 -9.23
CA GLN A 323 10.63 12.04 -8.68
C GLN A 323 9.89 10.85 -8.05
N ILE A 324 8.83 11.12 -7.29
CA ILE A 324 7.98 10.07 -6.68
C ILE A 324 7.34 9.21 -7.78
N SER A 325 6.77 9.84 -8.80
CA SER A 325 6.13 9.15 -9.92
C SER A 325 7.12 8.32 -10.73
N MET A 326 8.33 8.82 -10.96
CA MET A 326 9.41 8.11 -11.66
C MET A 326 9.83 6.86 -10.89
N ALA A 327 10.05 6.96 -9.58
CA ALA A 327 10.44 5.82 -8.75
C ALA A 327 9.32 4.77 -8.68
N LYS A 328 8.06 5.20 -8.46
CA LYS A 328 6.90 4.30 -8.44
C LYS A 328 6.78 3.53 -9.77
N ARG A 329 6.79 4.23 -10.89
CA ARG A 329 6.67 3.62 -12.22
C ARG A 329 7.78 2.61 -12.46
N ASN A 330 9.05 3.02 -12.26
CA ASN A 330 10.22 2.17 -12.48
C ASN A 330 10.18 0.90 -11.62
N ASN A 331 9.90 1.05 -10.31
CA ASN A 331 10.01 -0.06 -9.39
C ASN A 331 8.85 -1.07 -9.56
N VAL A 332 7.65 -0.61 -9.91
CA VAL A 332 6.52 -1.51 -10.22
C VAL A 332 6.77 -2.28 -11.53
N GLU A 333 7.25 -1.59 -12.58
CA GLU A 333 7.62 -2.24 -13.86
C GLU A 333 8.75 -3.28 -13.65
N MET A 334 9.76 -2.94 -12.88
CA MET A 334 10.82 -3.87 -12.48
C MET A 334 10.23 -5.10 -11.77
N ALA A 335 9.38 -4.90 -10.78
CA ALA A 335 8.82 -5.96 -9.96
C ALA A 335 7.95 -6.94 -10.76
N ILE A 336 7.07 -6.45 -11.64
CA ILE A 336 6.24 -7.33 -12.48
C ILE A 336 7.09 -8.13 -13.47
N ASN A 337 8.14 -7.54 -14.05
CA ASN A 337 9.04 -8.25 -14.94
C ASN A 337 9.79 -9.36 -14.20
N ILE A 338 10.28 -9.09 -12.98
CA ILE A 338 10.90 -10.11 -12.13
C ILE A 338 9.92 -11.22 -11.76
N ALA A 339 8.69 -10.89 -11.37
CA ALA A 339 7.68 -11.89 -11.03
C ALA A 339 7.34 -12.80 -12.23
N ARG A 340 7.25 -12.24 -13.45
CA ARG A 340 7.02 -13.00 -14.69
C ARG A 340 8.19 -13.94 -15.00
N GLU A 341 9.42 -13.47 -14.87
CA GLU A 341 10.61 -14.30 -15.10
C GLU A 341 10.76 -15.37 -14.00
N ALA A 342 10.52 -15.04 -12.74
CA ALA A 342 10.53 -15.99 -11.64
C ALA A 342 9.48 -17.10 -11.85
N ARG A 343 8.27 -16.75 -12.30
CA ARG A 343 7.26 -17.75 -12.69
C ARG A 343 7.76 -18.67 -13.81
N GLN A 344 8.49 -18.14 -14.80
CA GLN A 344 9.09 -18.94 -15.87
C GLN A 344 10.14 -19.91 -15.34
N VAL A 345 10.99 -19.48 -14.38
CA VAL A 345 12.02 -20.32 -13.75
C VAL A 345 11.38 -21.54 -13.06
N LEU A 346 10.23 -21.38 -12.41
CA LEU A 346 9.53 -22.47 -11.74
C LEU A 346 8.78 -23.41 -12.69
N GLY A 347 8.62 -23.06 -13.97
CA GLY A 347 7.86 -23.88 -14.93
C GLY A 347 6.41 -24.11 -14.48
N GLY A 348 5.96 -25.35 -14.48
CA GLY A 348 4.60 -25.71 -14.06
C GLY A 348 4.28 -25.38 -12.61
N MET A 349 5.28 -25.41 -11.72
CA MET A 349 5.11 -25.02 -10.30
C MET A 349 4.85 -23.52 -10.14
N GLY A 350 5.26 -22.71 -11.11
CA GLY A 350 5.08 -21.25 -11.06
C GLY A 350 3.64 -20.74 -11.17
N ILE A 351 2.67 -21.63 -11.42
CA ILE A 351 1.24 -21.26 -11.46
C ILE A 351 0.44 -21.87 -10.30
N THR A 352 1.10 -22.47 -9.33
CA THR A 352 0.45 -23.10 -8.16
C THR A 352 0.56 -22.21 -6.92
N GLY A 353 -0.36 -22.38 -5.97
CA GLY A 353 -0.31 -21.73 -4.66
C GLY A 353 0.73 -22.31 -3.69
N GLU A 354 1.61 -23.22 -4.13
CA GLU A 354 2.72 -23.72 -3.32
C GLU A 354 3.86 -22.71 -3.19
N TYR A 355 3.94 -21.78 -4.14
CA TYR A 355 4.91 -20.69 -4.19
C TYR A 355 4.18 -19.34 -4.31
N SER A 356 4.75 -18.29 -3.74
CA SER A 356 4.18 -16.94 -3.72
C SER A 356 4.15 -16.22 -5.08
N ILE A 357 4.90 -16.72 -6.06
CA ILE A 357 5.23 -16.00 -7.29
C ILE A 357 3.99 -15.63 -8.10
N MET A 358 3.05 -16.58 -8.30
CA MET A 358 1.85 -16.30 -9.09
C MET A 358 0.97 -15.25 -8.42
N ARG A 359 0.89 -15.27 -7.09
CA ARG A 359 0.17 -14.26 -6.31
C ARG A 359 0.81 -12.88 -6.45
N HIS A 360 2.14 -12.77 -6.33
CA HIS A 360 2.85 -11.52 -6.57
C HIS A 360 2.68 -11.03 -8.00
N MET A 361 2.79 -11.92 -9.00
CA MET A 361 2.61 -11.57 -10.39
C MET A 361 1.21 -10.98 -10.64
N MET A 362 0.15 -11.64 -10.15
CA MET A 362 -1.21 -11.13 -10.27
C MET A 362 -1.42 -9.80 -9.54
N ASN A 363 -0.80 -9.62 -8.37
CA ASN A 363 -0.93 -8.40 -7.60
C ASN A 363 -0.23 -7.19 -8.23
N LEU A 364 0.83 -7.43 -9.00
CA LEU A 364 1.64 -6.39 -9.64
C LEU A 364 1.09 -5.92 -10.99
N GLU A 365 0.15 -6.70 -11.62
CA GLU A 365 -0.57 -6.25 -12.82
C GLU A 365 -1.47 -5.05 -12.51
#